data_af4d99f449b6fcac969291e64d0f14a8
#
_entry.id   af4d99f449b6fcac969291e64d0f14a8
#
_cell.length_a   1.000
_cell.length_b   1.000
_cell.length_c   1.000
_cell.angle_alpha   90.00
_cell.angle_beta   90.00
_cell.angle_gamma   90.00
#
_symmetry.space_group_name_H-M   'P 1'
#
loop_
_entity.id
_entity.type
_entity.pdbx_description
1 polymer ?
#
loop_
_entity_poly.entity_id
_entity_poly.type
_entity_poly.pdbx_seq_one_letter_code
_entity_poly.pdbx_strand_id
1 'polypeptide(L)'
;MFLEFDIHKRKKQVSDSYTKDVIDVSYDFSKKVYKEFAKFIKAIVLFGSTARKKQEGKGDIDILIIVDDVSIIIDREFVEAYRIIIDKIVSQVSPQKLHITTLKFTSFWEYVRAGDPVAVNILRDGMPIIDSGFFEPLQILLYQGRIRPSPESMWNYFNKAPITLYNSKWHIKQGVLDLYWAVIDSAHAALMKLNEVPPSPSHVADMLEQKMVKKGLVKEKYAEIMRRFYHISRIVLHGQLTEISGAQFDEYFKQAKEFVDEMQKFIEGRND
;
A
#
# COMPACT_ATOMS: atom_id res chain seq x y z
N MET A 1 -25.44 32.04 46.12
CA MET A 1 -24.99 32.94 45.08
C MET A 1 -24.28 32.09 44.02
N PHE A 2 -24.99 31.72 42.97
CA PHE A 2 -24.36 30.97 41.87
C PHE A 2 -23.66 31.99 40.98
N LEU A 3 -22.35 31.84 40.81
CA LEU A 3 -21.57 32.64 39.83
C LEU A 3 -21.94 32.12 38.45
N GLU A 4 -22.71 32.89 37.68
CA GLU A 4 -22.89 32.67 36.27
C GLU A 4 -21.61 33.11 35.54
N PHE A 5 -20.92 32.17 34.96
CA PHE A 5 -19.77 32.45 34.10
C PHE A 5 -20.26 32.57 32.64
N ASP A 6 -19.95 33.69 32.02
CA ASP A 6 -20.20 33.88 30.57
C ASP A 6 -19.17 33.07 29.78
N ILE A 7 -19.56 31.90 29.29
CA ILE A 7 -18.67 30.95 28.60
C ILE A 7 -18.68 31.29 27.11
N HIS A 8 -17.68 32.02 26.66
CA HIS A 8 -17.47 32.25 25.24
C HIS A 8 -16.81 31.05 24.57
N LYS A 9 -17.56 30.32 23.73
CA LYS A 9 -16.99 29.25 22.88
C LYS A 9 -16.12 29.88 21.79
N ARG A 10 -14.88 29.41 21.62
CA ARG A 10 -14.03 29.83 20.50
C ARG A 10 -14.69 29.43 19.20
N LYS A 11 -14.81 30.38 18.26
CA LYS A 11 -15.33 30.07 16.92
C LYS A 11 -14.38 29.13 16.19
N LYS A 12 -14.90 28.02 15.70
CA LYS A 12 -14.22 27.13 14.79
C LYS A 12 -13.88 27.86 13.48
N GLN A 13 -12.64 27.86 13.07
CA GLN A 13 -12.27 28.07 11.66
C GLN A 13 -12.35 26.72 10.93
N VAL A 14 -13.55 26.15 10.84
CA VAL A 14 -13.76 25.03 9.91
C VAL A 14 -13.87 25.65 8.53
N SER A 15 -12.93 25.30 7.66
CA SER A 15 -13.04 25.71 6.27
C SER A 15 -14.31 25.12 5.65
N ASP A 16 -15.13 25.94 4.99
CA ASP A 16 -16.24 25.51 4.11
C ASP A 16 -15.69 24.75 2.88
N SER A 17 -14.87 23.71 3.11
CA SER A 17 -14.03 23.13 2.07
C SER A 17 -14.65 21.90 1.41
N TYR A 18 -15.67 21.32 2.02
CA TYR A 18 -16.30 20.11 1.49
C TYR A 18 -17.58 20.41 0.72
N THR A 19 -17.83 19.63 -0.34
CA THR A 19 -19.12 19.72 -1.06
C THR A 19 -20.22 19.04 -0.24
N LYS A 20 -21.47 19.45 -0.47
CA LYS A 20 -22.62 18.90 0.25
C LYS A 20 -22.72 17.38 0.10
N ASP A 21 -22.51 16.86 -1.10
CA ASP A 21 -22.57 15.41 -1.39
C ASP A 21 -21.54 14.60 -0.57
N VAL A 22 -20.31 15.12 -0.42
CA VAL A 22 -19.26 14.49 0.40
C VAL A 22 -19.67 14.48 1.87
N ILE A 23 -20.24 15.58 2.35
CA ILE A 23 -20.73 15.68 3.72
C ILE A 23 -21.87 14.68 3.96
N ASP A 24 -22.86 14.61 3.07
CA ASP A 24 -24.04 13.74 3.21
C ASP A 24 -23.64 12.27 3.23
N VAL A 25 -22.73 11.84 2.34
CA VAL A 25 -22.16 10.47 2.32
C VAL A 25 -21.41 10.17 3.61
N SER A 26 -20.59 11.12 4.09
CA SER A 26 -19.81 10.96 5.32
C SER A 26 -20.71 10.85 6.55
N TYR A 27 -21.80 11.63 6.60
CA TYR A 27 -22.80 11.54 7.67
C TYR A 27 -23.55 10.21 7.68
N ASP A 28 -24.01 9.73 6.52
CA ASP A 28 -24.71 8.44 6.42
C ASP A 28 -23.80 7.28 6.87
N PHE A 29 -22.56 7.27 6.40
CA PHE A 29 -21.56 6.32 6.84
C PHE A 29 -21.33 6.38 8.36
N SER A 30 -21.03 7.58 8.87
CA SER A 30 -20.71 7.80 10.29
C SER A 30 -21.87 7.40 11.21
N LYS A 31 -23.10 7.70 10.80
CA LYS A 31 -24.32 7.33 11.55
C LYS A 31 -24.46 5.80 11.66
N LYS A 32 -24.22 5.07 10.57
CA LYS A 32 -24.28 3.61 10.57
C LYS A 32 -23.17 3.01 11.44
N VAL A 33 -21.94 3.49 11.31
CA VAL A 33 -20.81 3.05 12.15
C VAL A 33 -21.07 3.34 13.62
N TYR A 34 -21.54 4.51 13.95
CA TYR A 34 -21.82 4.90 15.34
C TYR A 34 -22.95 4.08 15.95
N LYS A 35 -23.94 3.68 15.18
CA LYS A 35 -25.01 2.79 15.64
C LYS A 35 -24.48 1.43 16.10
N GLU A 36 -23.50 0.90 15.39
CA GLU A 36 -22.90 -0.42 15.71
C GLU A 36 -21.84 -0.32 16.82
N PHE A 37 -21.05 0.77 16.84
CA PHE A 37 -19.82 0.87 17.61
C PHE A 37 -19.76 2.09 18.56
N ALA A 38 -20.88 2.72 18.90
CA ALA A 38 -20.88 3.98 19.68
C ALA A 38 -19.96 3.98 20.91
N LYS A 39 -19.94 2.89 21.66
CA LYS A 39 -19.13 2.74 22.89
C LYS A 39 -17.63 2.69 22.63
N PHE A 40 -17.24 2.39 21.40
CA PHE A 40 -15.84 2.19 21.00
C PHE A 40 -15.26 3.38 20.23
N ILE A 41 -16.12 4.30 19.75
CA ILE A 41 -15.71 5.40 18.88
C ILE A 41 -15.38 6.64 19.70
N LYS A 42 -14.14 7.12 19.57
CA LYS A 42 -13.72 8.43 20.11
C LYS A 42 -14.01 9.57 19.13
N ALA A 43 -13.74 9.36 17.85
CA ALA A 43 -14.09 10.33 16.81
C ALA A 43 -14.22 9.65 15.43
N ILE A 44 -15.05 10.23 14.58
CA ILE A 44 -15.09 9.96 13.13
C ILE A 44 -14.87 11.28 12.42
N VAL A 45 -13.82 11.35 11.59
CA VAL A 45 -13.33 12.59 10.99
C VAL A 45 -13.24 12.45 9.48
N LEU A 46 -13.86 13.35 8.76
CA LEU A 46 -13.67 13.51 7.32
C LEU A 46 -12.38 14.29 7.08
N PHE A 47 -11.47 13.79 6.25
CA PHE A 47 -10.18 14.41 5.97
C PHE A 47 -9.73 14.18 4.51
N GLY A 48 -8.51 14.54 4.15
CA GLY A 48 -7.91 14.22 2.86
C GLY A 48 -8.02 15.32 1.79
N SER A 49 -7.76 14.95 0.54
CA SER A 49 -7.62 15.88 -0.59
C SER A 49 -8.94 16.57 -1.00
N THR A 50 -10.07 15.94 -0.75
CA THR A 50 -11.41 16.48 -0.97
C THR A 50 -11.68 17.72 -0.11
N ALA A 51 -10.94 17.87 1.03
CA ALA A 51 -10.96 19.05 1.88
C ALA A 51 -10.43 20.33 1.18
N ARG A 52 -9.70 20.21 0.07
CA ARG A 52 -8.96 21.33 -0.53
C ARG A 52 -9.62 21.93 -1.78
N LYS A 53 -10.92 21.85 -1.96
CA LYS A 53 -11.71 22.51 -3.05
C LYS A 53 -11.11 22.48 -4.48
N LYS A 54 -10.13 21.63 -4.80
CA LYS A 54 -9.43 21.65 -6.08
C LYS A 54 -9.82 20.55 -7.07
N GLN A 55 -10.72 19.63 -6.70
CA GLN A 55 -11.19 18.59 -7.61
C GLN A 55 -12.72 18.51 -7.58
N GLU A 56 -13.33 18.90 -8.68
CA GLU A 56 -14.76 18.78 -8.93
C GLU A 56 -15.19 17.32 -8.83
N GLY A 57 -15.78 16.91 -7.69
CA GLY A 57 -16.64 15.73 -7.54
C GLY A 57 -16.07 14.33 -7.82
N LYS A 58 -14.80 14.20 -8.18
CA LYS A 58 -14.17 12.91 -8.58
C LYS A 58 -13.15 12.33 -7.59
N GLY A 59 -12.99 12.92 -6.41
CA GLY A 59 -12.03 12.46 -5.41
C GLY A 59 -12.62 11.44 -4.43
N ASP A 60 -11.73 10.63 -3.85
CA ASP A 60 -12.05 9.70 -2.77
C ASP A 60 -12.44 10.45 -1.50
N ILE A 61 -13.33 9.87 -0.71
CA ILE A 61 -13.80 10.39 0.57
C ILE A 61 -13.02 9.68 1.68
N ASP A 62 -12.02 10.34 2.24
CA ASP A 62 -11.19 9.78 3.28
C ASP A 62 -11.83 10.00 4.66
N ILE A 63 -12.11 8.92 5.38
CA ILE A 63 -12.66 8.97 6.74
C ILE A 63 -11.70 8.28 7.71
N LEU A 64 -11.36 8.99 8.79
CA LEU A 64 -10.64 8.44 9.92
C LEU A 64 -11.61 8.06 11.03
N ILE A 65 -11.51 6.84 11.50
CA ILE A 65 -12.19 6.36 12.71
C ILE A 65 -11.14 6.21 13.82
N ILE A 66 -11.35 6.86 14.95
CA ILE A 66 -10.50 6.73 16.14
C ILE A 66 -11.24 5.86 17.17
N VAL A 67 -10.66 4.70 17.48
CA VAL A 67 -11.24 3.69 18.37
C VAL A 67 -10.60 3.75 19.76
N ASP A 68 -11.41 3.63 20.79
CA ASP A 68 -10.97 3.62 22.19
C ASP A 68 -10.28 2.31 22.57
N ASP A 69 -8.98 2.30 22.62
CA ASP A 69 -8.16 1.18 23.11
C ASP A 69 -7.58 1.42 24.52
N VAL A 70 -8.04 2.49 25.19
CA VAL A 70 -7.64 2.79 26.57
C VAL A 70 -8.66 2.23 27.55
N SER A 71 -9.95 2.50 27.30
CA SER A 71 -11.02 2.07 28.20
C SER A 71 -11.55 0.67 27.86
N ILE A 72 -11.18 0.13 26.69
CA ILE A 72 -11.74 -1.10 26.14
C ILE A 72 -10.61 -1.99 25.61
N ILE A 73 -10.68 -3.28 25.92
CA ILE A 73 -9.75 -4.27 25.37
C ILE A 73 -10.18 -4.61 23.94
N ILE A 74 -9.28 -4.37 23.00
CA ILE A 74 -9.48 -4.71 21.58
C ILE A 74 -8.77 -6.06 21.35
N ASP A 75 -9.54 -7.14 21.38
CA ASP A 75 -9.08 -8.49 21.06
C ASP A 75 -9.16 -8.80 19.56
N ARG A 76 -8.73 -10.01 19.20
CA ARG A 76 -8.73 -10.45 17.81
C ARG A 76 -10.15 -10.61 17.25
N GLU A 77 -11.06 -11.12 18.05
CA GLU A 77 -12.46 -11.35 17.68
C GLU A 77 -13.16 -10.02 17.36
N PHE A 78 -12.91 -9.01 18.22
CA PHE A 78 -13.39 -7.65 17.96
C PHE A 78 -12.87 -7.11 16.63
N VAL A 79 -11.56 -7.26 16.34
CA VAL A 79 -10.95 -6.76 15.10
C VAL A 79 -11.56 -7.43 13.86
N GLU A 80 -11.80 -8.74 13.92
CA GLU A 80 -12.41 -9.49 12.81
C GLU A 80 -13.86 -9.05 12.58
N ALA A 81 -14.67 -8.96 13.64
CA ALA A 81 -16.05 -8.49 13.57
C ALA A 81 -16.15 -7.04 13.08
N TYR A 82 -15.27 -6.16 13.60
CA TYR A 82 -15.19 -4.76 13.20
C TYR A 82 -14.94 -4.63 11.70
N ARG A 83 -13.96 -5.35 11.15
CA ARG A 83 -13.63 -5.31 9.71
C ARG A 83 -14.84 -5.71 8.85
N ILE A 84 -15.47 -6.83 9.17
CA ILE A 84 -16.64 -7.34 8.44
C ILE A 84 -17.79 -6.31 8.44
N ILE A 85 -18.04 -5.69 9.60
CA ILE A 85 -19.13 -4.70 9.71
C ILE A 85 -18.81 -3.42 8.97
N ILE A 86 -17.57 -2.90 9.06
CA ILE A 86 -17.13 -1.71 8.31
C ILE A 86 -17.23 -1.96 6.81
N ASP A 87 -16.72 -3.08 6.30
CA ASP A 87 -16.78 -3.43 4.88
C ASP A 87 -18.23 -3.52 4.38
N LYS A 88 -19.12 -4.09 5.20
CA LYS A 88 -20.57 -4.13 4.91
C LYS A 88 -21.17 -2.72 4.83
N ILE A 89 -20.83 -1.84 5.77
CA ILE A 89 -21.35 -0.46 5.78
C ILE A 89 -20.80 0.32 4.58
N VAL A 90 -19.51 0.21 4.26
CA VAL A 90 -18.89 0.82 3.06
C VAL A 90 -19.62 0.39 1.79
N SER A 91 -19.86 -0.93 1.65
CA SER A 91 -20.57 -1.50 0.49
C SER A 91 -22.00 -0.96 0.34
N GLN A 92 -22.67 -0.62 1.45
CA GLN A 92 -24.03 -0.07 1.45
C GLN A 92 -24.10 1.43 1.17
N VAL A 93 -23.04 2.17 1.48
CA VAL A 93 -23.05 3.65 1.37
C VAL A 93 -22.40 4.10 0.06
N SER A 94 -21.14 3.79 -0.15
CA SER A 94 -20.42 4.15 -1.38
C SER A 94 -19.11 3.35 -1.53
N PRO A 95 -19.16 2.15 -2.12
CA PRO A 95 -18.00 1.24 -2.17
C PRO A 95 -16.84 1.77 -3.03
N GLN A 96 -17.12 2.69 -3.96
CA GLN A 96 -16.11 3.21 -4.89
C GLN A 96 -15.43 4.51 -4.41
N LYS A 97 -16.04 5.21 -3.44
CA LYS A 97 -15.56 6.53 -3.02
C LYS A 97 -15.03 6.57 -1.58
N LEU A 98 -15.50 5.67 -0.71
CA LEU A 98 -15.14 5.69 0.70
C LEU A 98 -13.83 4.97 0.95
N HIS A 99 -12.85 5.70 1.47
CA HIS A 99 -11.59 5.18 2.00
C HIS A 99 -11.56 5.31 3.51
N ILE A 100 -11.58 4.18 4.21
CA ILE A 100 -11.65 4.16 5.67
C ILE A 100 -10.29 3.84 6.26
N THR A 101 -9.80 4.74 7.08
CA THR A 101 -8.62 4.52 7.93
C THR A 101 -9.08 4.41 9.38
N THR A 102 -8.63 3.37 10.08
CA THR A 102 -8.90 3.21 11.50
C THR A 102 -7.61 3.29 12.29
N LEU A 103 -7.61 4.13 13.32
CA LEU A 103 -6.50 4.25 14.27
C LEU A 103 -7.01 3.99 15.69
N LYS A 104 -6.17 3.37 16.51
CA LYS A 104 -6.34 3.33 17.93
C LYS A 104 -6.15 4.72 18.52
N PHE A 105 -6.87 5.04 19.58
CA PHE A 105 -6.73 6.31 20.27
C PHE A 105 -5.29 6.54 20.75
N THR A 106 -4.65 5.51 21.35
CA THR A 106 -3.26 5.59 21.80
C THR A 106 -2.30 5.93 20.64
N SER A 107 -2.47 5.29 19.48
CA SER A 107 -1.63 5.57 18.29
C SER A 107 -1.83 6.99 17.77
N PHE A 108 -3.08 7.45 17.68
CA PHE A 108 -3.37 8.82 17.25
C PHE A 108 -2.80 9.85 18.24
N TRP A 109 -2.92 9.58 19.55
CA TRP A 109 -2.35 10.43 20.59
C TRP A 109 -0.82 10.55 20.47
N GLU A 110 -0.11 9.43 20.25
CA GLU A 110 1.34 9.46 20.05
C GLU A 110 1.74 10.28 18.81
N TYR A 111 1.00 10.15 17.72
CA TYR A 111 1.23 10.99 16.52
C TYR A 111 1.01 12.47 16.80
N VAL A 112 -0.04 12.81 17.54
CA VAL A 112 -0.33 14.21 17.92
C VAL A 112 0.77 14.75 18.85
N ARG A 113 1.18 13.98 19.84
CA ARG A 113 2.24 14.35 20.79
C ARG A 113 3.59 14.56 20.11
N ALA A 114 3.91 13.71 19.15
CA ALA A 114 5.14 13.84 18.36
C ALA A 114 5.07 14.99 17.32
N GLY A 115 3.89 15.55 17.07
CA GLY A 115 3.67 16.52 15.98
C GLY A 115 3.88 15.87 14.62
N ASP A 116 3.46 14.61 14.46
CA ASP A 116 3.57 13.87 13.22
C ASP A 116 2.81 14.60 12.10
N PRO A 117 3.39 14.75 10.90
CA PRO A 117 2.77 15.46 9.77
C PRO A 117 1.39 14.93 9.39
N VAL A 118 1.15 13.62 9.52
CA VAL A 118 -0.17 13.01 9.23
C VAL A 118 -1.21 13.52 10.23
N ALA A 119 -0.90 13.43 11.54
CA ALA A 119 -1.80 13.90 12.58
C ALA A 119 -2.03 15.42 12.51
N VAL A 120 -0.95 16.18 12.26
CA VAL A 120 -1.04 17.66 12.08
C VAL A 120 -1.95 18.02 10.91
N ASN A 121 -1.82 17.33 9.76
CA ASN A 121 -2.69 17.57 8.60
C ASN A 121 -4.14 17.19 8.87
N ILE A 122 -4.37 16.04 9.53
CA ILE A 122 -5.72 15.60 9.91
C ILE A 122 -6.36 16.59 10.89
N LEU A 123 -5.62 17.05 11.89
CA LEU A 123 -6.12 18.06 12.84
C LEU A 123 -6.37 19.42 12.16
N ARG A 124 -5.52 19.83 11.22
CA ARG A 124 -5.66 21.14 10.54
C ARG A 124 -6.86 21.18 9.61
N ASP A 125 -7.00 20.17 8.76
CA ASP A 125 -7.93 20.14 7.64
C ASP A 125 -9.17 19.25 7.90
N GLY A 126 -9.14 18.41 8.95
CA GLY A 126 -10.19 17.45 9.24
C GLY A 126 -11.47 18.07 9.80
N MET A 127 -12.61 17.57 9.34
CA MET A 127 -13.93 17.90 9.86
C MET A 127 -14.46 16.73 10.71
N PRO A 128 -14.57 16.87 12.04
CA PRO A 128 -15.17 15.85 12.87
C PRO A 128 -16.67 15.75 12.59
N ILE A 129 -17.12 14.56 12.18
CA ILE A 129 -18.53 14.21 12.03
C ILE A 129 -19.09 13.75 13.37
N ILE A 130 -18.31 12.93 14.08
CA ILE A 130 -18.60 12.47 15.44
C ILE A 130 -17.36 12.74 16.29
N ASP A 131 -17.53 13.36 17.44
CA ASP A 131 -16.46 13.65 18.39
C ASP A 131 -16.97 13.50 19.83
N SER A 132 -16.29 12.67 20.61
CA SER A 132 -16.55 12.48 22.04
C SER A 132 -15.98 13.61 22.93
N GLY A 133 -15.59 14.74 22.35
CA GLY A 133 -14.94 15.86 23.05
C GLY A 133 -13.42 15.77 23.10
N PHE A 134 -12.83 14.99 22.20
CA PHE A 134 -11.39 14.75 22.12
C PHE A 134 -10.74 15.47 20.92
N PHE A 135 -11.32 15.39 19.74
CA PHE A 135 -10.69 15.84 18.49
C PHE A 135 -10.66 17.37 18.37
N GLU A 136 -11.79 18.04 18.63
CA GLU A 136 -11.88 19.50 18.57
C GLU A 136 -10.94 20.23 19.52
N PRO A 137 -10.75 19.82 20.78
CA PRO A 137 -9.73 20.41 21.65
C PRO A 137 -8.31 20.31 21.08
N LEU A 138 -7.95 19.20 20.41
CA LEU A 138 -6.64 19.05 19.78
C LEU A 138 -6.48 19.99 18.57
N GLN A 139 -7.53 20.22 17.78
CA GLN A 139 -7.51 21.23 16.73
C GLN A 139 -7.21 22.62 17.28
N ILE A 140 -7.82 22.98 18.41
CA ILE A 140 -7.58 24.27 19.09
C ILE A 140 -6.11 24.36 19.56
N LEU A 141 -5.57 23.28 20.15
CA LEU A 141 -4.17 23.24 20.56
C LEU A 141 -3.19 23.37 19.38
N LEU A 142 -3.52 22.77 18.23
CA LEU A 142 -2.75 22.97 17.00
C LEU A 142 -2.74 24.44 16.55
N TYR A 143 -3.90 25.09 16.50
CA TYR A 143 -4.02 26.52 16.12
C TYR A 143 -3.30 27.44 17.12
N GLN A 144 -3.17 27.05 18.37
CA GLN A 144 -2.39 27.76 19.38
C GLN A 144 -0.86 27.53 19.28
N GLY A 145 -0.40 26.70 18.32
CA GLY A 145 1.00 26.34 18.18
C GLY A 145 1.54 25.42 19.29
N ARG A 146 0.64 24.80 20.07
CA ARG A 146 1.00 23.85 21.13
C ARG A 146 1.30 22.44 20.60
N ILE A 147 0.74 22.09 19.45
CA ILE A 147 1.08 20.88 18.70
C ILE A 147 1.94 21.33 17.52
N ARG A 148 3.15 20.80 17.43
CA ARG A 148 4.13 21.14 16.40
C ARG A 148 5.12 19.99 16.22
N PRO A 149 5.74 19.84 15.03
CA PRO A 149 6.76 18.83 14.80
C PRO A 149 7.88 18.87 15.85
N SER A 150 8.19 17.73 16.43
CA SER A 150 9.31 17.56 17.35
C SER A 150 10.61 17.20 16.58
N PRO A 151 11.80 17.43 17.16
CA PRO A 151 13.05 16.95 16.59
C PRO A 151 13.05 15.43 16.34
N GLU A 152 12.47 14.65 17.24
CA GLU A 152 12.33 13.19 17.10
C GLU A 152 11.48 12.82 15.90
N SER A 153 10.36 13.52 15.70
CA SER A 153 9.48 13.31 14.55
C SER A 153 10.21 13.59 13.23
N MET A 154 10.96 14.69 13.14
CA MET A 154 11.79 15.01 11.96
C MET A 154 12.78 13.91 11.65
N TRP A 155 13.51 13.42 12.66
CA TRP A 155 14.51 12.37 12.48
C TRP A 155 13.87 11.02 12.14
N ASN A 156 12.71 10.69 12.72
CA ASN A 156 11.96 9.48 12.37
C ASN A 156 11.53 9.46 10.90
N TYR A 157 11.14 10.61 10.36
CA TYR A 157 10.83 10.73 8.92
C TYR A 157 12.10 10.65 8.07
N PHE A 158 13.14 11.41 8.43
CA PHE A 158 14.36 11.45 7.66
C PHE A 158 15.06 10.09 7.60
N ASN A 159 15.10 9.35 8.71
CA ASN A 159 15.74 8.03 8.77
C ASN A 159 15.06 6.97 7.87
N LYS A 160 13.80 7.17 7.49
CA LYS A 160 13.13 6.29 6.51
C LYS A 160 13.68 6.47 5.10
N ALA A 161 14.11 7.69 4.74
CA ALA A 161 14.52 8.00 3.37
C ALA A 161 15.75 7.19 2.89
N PRO A 162 16.89 7.11 3.64
CA PRO A 162 18.01 6.26 3.26
C PRO A 162 17.63 4.77 3.12
N ILE A 163 16.77 4.27 4.04
CA ILE A 163 16.30 2.89 4.00
C ILE A 163 15.48 2.63 2.73
N THR A 164 14.57 3.56 2.40
CA THR A 164 13.74 3.45 1.19
C THR A 164 14.58 3.51 -0.08
N LEU A 165 15.61 4.39 -0.11
CA LEU A 165 16.56 4.43 -1.22
C LEU A 165 17.36 3.11 -1.34
N TYR A 166 17.78 2.53 -0.24
CA TYR A 166 18.44 1.22 -0.26
C TYR A 166 17.49 0.13 -0.76
N ASN A 167 16.25 0.11 -0.28
CA ASN A 167 15.24 -0.86 -0.70
C ASN A 167 14.92 -0.75 -2.20
N SER A 168 14.95 0.44 -2.79
CA SER A 168 14.71 0.60 -4.23
C SER A 168 15.74 -0.17 -5.08
N LYS A 169 17.01 -0.14 -4.69
CA LYS A 169 18.07 -0.94 -5.34
C LYS A 169 17.86 -2.45 -5.12
N TRP A 170 17.38 -2.83 -3.94
CA TRP A 170 17.07 -4.23 -3.65
C TRP A 170 15.91 -4.75 -4.49
N HIS A 171 14.86 -3.94 -4.71
CA HIS A 171 13.72 -4.31 -5.57
C HIS A 171 14.13 -4.56 -7.03
N ILE A 172 15.08 -3.81 -7.56
CA ILE A 172 15.61 -4.06 -8.91
C ILE A 172 16.29 -5.45 -8.97
N LYS A 173 17.08 -5.81 -7.95
CA LYS A 173 17.71 -7.14 -7.88
C LYS A 173 16.67 -8.24 -7.76
N GLN A 174 15.64 -8.03 -6.94
CA GLN A 174 14.52 -8.97 -6.83
C GLN A 174 13.79 -9.13 -8.17
N GLY A 175 13.54 -8.02 -8.88
CA GLY A 175 12.95 -8.07 -10.21
C GLY A 175 13.75 -8.93 -11.20
N VAL A 176 15.09 -8.89 -11.14
CA VAL A 176 15.92 -9.77 -11.98
C VAL A 176 15.79 -11.25 -11.60
N LEU A 177 15.62 -11.56 -10.32
CA LEU A 177 15.32 -12.95 -9.89
C LEU A 177 13.95 -13.40 -10.38
N ASP A 178 12.95 -12.52 -10.38
CA ASP A 178 11.62 -12.83 -10.91
C ASP A 178 11.67 -13.10 -12.42
N LEU A 179 12.51 -12.36 -13.17
CA LEU A 179 12.76 -12.64 -14.59
C LEU A 179 13.42 -14.02 -14.78
N TYR A 180 14.38 -14.40 -13.92
CA TYR A 180 14.97 -15.73 -13.97
C TYR A 180 13.90 -16.81 -13.71
N TRP A 181 13.03 -16.63 -12.73
CA TRP A 181 11.95 -17.60 -12.46
C TRP A 181 10.99 -17.72 -13.65
N ALA A 182 10.63 -16.60 -14.29
CA ALA A 182 9.81 -16.63 -15.49
C ALA A 182 10.45 -17.43 -16.64
N VAL A 183 11.77 -17.25 -16.86
CA VAL A 183 12.52 -17.96 -17.89
C VAL A 183 12.64 -19.46 -17.57
N ILE A 184 13.01 -19.83 -16.35
CA ILE A 184 13.23 -21.24 -15.99
C ILE A 184 11.91 -22.03 -15.96
N ASP A 185 10.83 -21.45 -15.44
CA ASP A 185 9.53 -22.10 -15.35
C ASP A 185 8.93 -22.33 -16.74
N SER A 186 9.07 -21.35 -17.66
CA SER A 186 8.63 -21.53 -19.04
C SER A 186 9.49 -22.56 -19.80
N ALA A 187 10.80 -22.64 -19.51
CA ALA A 187 11.67 -23.68 -20.03
C ALA A 187 11.29 -25.06 -19.55
N HIS A 188 11.01 -25.23 -18.25
CA HIS A 188 10.51 -26.47 -17.68
C HIS A 188 9.21 -26.90 -18.34
N ALA A 189 8.24 -25.99 -18.50
CA ALA A 189 6.97 -26.30 -19.13
C ALA A 189 7.15 -26.78 -20.60
N ALA A 190 8.05 -26.14 -21.37
CA ALA A 190 8.36 -26.56 -22.73
C ALA A 190 9.03 -27.95 -22.78
N LEU A 191 9.97 -28.24 -21.87
CA LEU A 191 10.58 -29.56 -21.77
C LEU A 191 9.59 -30.65 -21.32
N MET A 192 8.70 -30.33 -20.39
CA MET A 192 7.63 -31.23 -19.94
C MET A 192 6.69 -31.62 -21.09
N LYS A 193 6.42 -30.73 -22.03
CA LYS A 193 5.66 -31.07 -23.26
C LYS A 193 6.34 -32.15 -24.07
N LEU A 194 7.67 -32.28 -23.99
CA LEU A 194 8.45 -33.35 -24.63
C LEU A 194 8.64 -34.58 -23.73
N ASN A 195 7.96 -34.66 -22.58
CA ASN A 195 8.13 -35.65 -21.53
C ASN A 195 9.56 -35.68 -20.94
N GLU A 196 10.23 -34.54 -20.94
CA GLU A 196 11.59 -34.40 -20.40
C GLU A 196 11.53 -33.54 -19.11
N VAL A 197 12.23 -34.02 -18.05
CA VAL A 197 12.31 -33.32 -16.76
C VAL A 197 13.76 -33.08 -16.41
N PRO A 198 14.22 -31.82 -16.33
CA PRO A 198 15.60 -31.51 -15.94
C PRO A 198 15.89 -31.96 -14.50
N PRO A 199 17.04 -32.59 -14.21
CA PRO A 199 17.38 -33.06 -12.86
C PRO A 199 17.70 -31.91 -11.89
N SER A 200 18.08 -30.75 -12.41
CA SER A 200 18.31 -29.52 -11.64
C SER A 200 18.28 -28.28 -12.53
N PRO A 201 18.15 -27.07 -11.96
CA PRO A 201 18.19 -25.80 -12.72
C PRO A 201 19.42 -25.61 -13.61
N SER A 202 20.58 -26.15 -13.21
CA SER A 202 21.82 -26.05 -13.99
C SER A 202 21.80 -26.85 -15.30
N HIS A 203 20.94 -27.84 -15.42
CA HIS A 203 20.83 -28.70 -16.61
C HIS A 203 19.77 -28.23 -17.60
N VAL A 204 18.96 -27.23 -17.24
CA VAL A 204 17.83 -26.77 -18.09
C VAL A 204 18.32 -26.25 -19.44
N ALA A 205 19.37 -25.42 -19.46
CA ALA A 205 19.90 -24.85 -20.70
C ALA A 205 20.46 -25.92 -21.64
N ASP A 206 21.19 -26.91 -21.10
CA ASP A 206 21.77 -28.00 -21.87
C ASP A 206 20.69 -28.95 -22.40
N MET A 207 19.64 -29.18 -21.64
CA MET A 207 18.48 -29.95 -22.09
C MET A 207 17.67 -29.22 -23.17
N LEU A 208 17.49 -27.90 -23.06
CA LEU A 208 16.89 -27.09 -24.14
C LEU A 208 17.72 -27.23 -25.42
N GLU A 209 19.05 -27.14 -25.33
CA GLU A 209 19.93 -27.30 -26.48
C GLU A 209 19.79 -28.67 -27.12
N GLN A 210 19.85 -29.75 -26.33
CA GLN A 210 19.81 -31.12 -26.84
C GLN A 210 18.43 -31.54 -27.35
N LYS A 211 17.35 -31.16 -26.66
CA LYS A 211 16.01 -31.67 -26.90
C LYS A 211 15.16 -30.76 -27.80
N MET A 212 15.50 -29.47 -27.89
CA MET A 212 14.74 -28.51 -28.64
C MET A 212 15.55 -27.86 -29.77
N VAL A 213 16.74 -27.29 -29.50
CA VAL A 213 17.57 -26.62 -30.49
C VAL A 213 18.06 -27.59 -31.57
N LYS A 214 18.72 -28.71 -31.18
CA LYS A 214 19.23 -29.72 -32.12
C LYS A 214 18.14 -30.40 -32.94
N LYS A 215 16.89 -30.35 -32.49
CA LYS A 215 15.72 -30.84 -33.22
C LYS A 215 15.05 -29.76 -34.08
N GLY A 216 15.57 -28.54 -34.09
CA GLY A 216 15.01 -27.43 -34.86
C GLY A 216 13.68 -26.88 -34.34
N LEU A 217 13.31 -27.21 -33.07
CA LEU A 217 12.05 -26.77 -32.48
C LEU A 217 12.11 -25.33 -32.01
N VAL A 218 13.27 -24.84 -31.56
CA VAL A 218 13.54 -23.48 -31.15
C VAL A 218 14.94 -23.05 -31.58
N LYS A 219 15.19 -21.73 -31.65
CA LYS A 219 16.49 -21.18 -32.04
C LYS A 219 17.52 -21.31 -30.91
N GLU A 220 18.80 -21.44 -31.26
CA GLU A 220 19.93 -21.55 -30.34
C GLU A 220 19.98 -20.45 -29.25
N LYS A 221 19.65 -19.22 -29.65
CA LYS A 221 19.61 -18.08 -28.70
C LYS A 221 18.81 -18.32 -27.44
N TYR A 222 17.79 -19.20 -27.46
CA TYR A 222 16.99 -19.47 -26.28
C TYR A 222 17.72 -20.35 -25.26
N ALA A 223 18.54 -21.27 -25.68
CA ALA A 223 19.43 -21.98 -24.77
C ALA A 223 20.48 -21.06 -24.14
N GLU A 224 21.00 -20.08 -24.91
CA GLU A 224 21.92 -19.08 -24.42
C GLU A 224 21.26 -18.13 -23.41
N ILE A 225 20.03 -17.65 -23.69
CA ILE A 225 19.23 -16.81 -22.75
C ILE A 225 19.04 -17.58 -21.43
N MET A 226 18.63 -18.85 -21.47
CA MET A 226 18.46 -19.66 -20.26
C MET A 226 19.76 -19.76 -19.44
N ARG A 227 20.90 -20.04 -20.11
CA ARG A 227 22.23 -20.12 -19.49
C ARG A 227 22.62 -18.80 -18.84
N ARG A 228 22.37 -17.67 -19.53
CA ARG A 228 22.62 -16.33 -19.02
C ARG A 228 21.79 -16.02 -17.77
N PHE A 229 20.48 -16.30 -17.79
CA PHE A 229 19.62 -16.06 -16.63
C PHE A 229 19.96 -16.94 -15.45
N TYR A 230 20.33 -18.19 -15.67
CA TYR A 230 20.85 -19.06 -14.59
C TYR A 230 22.12 -18.46 -13.96
N HIS A 231 23.05 -17.98 -14.78
CA HIS A 231 24.28 -17.36 -14.27
C HIS A 231 23.98 -16.07 -13.48
N ILE A 232 23.12 -15.19 -14.01
CA ILE A 232 22.70 -13.95 -13.34
C ILE A 232 22.04 -14.26 -11.97
N SER A 233 21.15 -15.25 -11.92
CA SER A 233 20.49 -15.62 -10.67
C SER A 233 21.51 -16.06 -9.61
N ARG A 234 22.52 -16.80 -9.98
CA ARG A 234 23.62 -17.22 -9.08
C ARG A 234 24.39 -16.04 -8.53
N ILE A 235 24.75 -15.07 -9.39
CA ILE A 235 25.47 -13.86 -8.98
C ILE A 235 24.62 -13.03 -8.02
N VAL A 236 23.33 -12.88 -8.28
CA VAL A 236 22.40 -12.14 -7.41
C VAL A 236 22.22 -12.85 -6.07
N LEU A 237 21.95 -14.15 -6.07
CA LEU A 237 21.71 -14.95 -4.85
C LEU A 237 22.95 -15.01 -3.94
N HIS A 238 24.15 -15.05 -4.51
CA HIS A 238 25.39 -15.05 -3.74
C HIS A 238 25.88 -13.65 -3.34
N GLY A 239 25.11 -12.59 -3.61
CA GLY A 239 25.45 -11.23 -3.23
C GLY A 239 26.65 -10.63 -3.99
N GLN A 240 27.08 -11.26 -5.08
CA GLN A 240 28.21 -10.81 -5.88
C GLN A 240 27.87 -9.65 -6.80
N LEU A 241 26.59 -9.45 -7.09
CA LEU A 241 26.10 -8.34 -7.90
C LEU A 241 25.86 -7.11 -7.03
N THR A 242 26.68 -6.09 -7.20
CA THR A 242 26.60 -4.86 -6.41
C THR A 242 25.52 -3.91 -6.89
N GLU A 243 25.41 -3.71 -8.20
CA GLU A 243 24.41 -2.80 -8.80
C GLU A 243 23.88 -3.34 -10.13
N ILE A 244 22.62 -3.00 -10.44
CA ILE A 244 21.97 -3.22 -11.74
C ILE A 244 21.42 -1.85 -12.17
N SER A 245 21.80 -1.39 -13.34
CA SER A 245 21.24 -0.17 -13.92
C SER A 245 19.84 -0.42 -14.49
N GLY A 246 19.01 0.62 -14.59
CA GLY A 246 17.70 0.54 -15.22
C GLY A 246 17.78 -0.01 -16.67
N ALA A 247 18.76 0.45 -17.45
CA ALA A 247 18.98 -0.01 -18.82
C ALA A 247 19.32 -1.51 -18.89
N GLN A 248 20.10 -2.03 -17.94
CA GLN A 248 20.37 -3.48 -17.84
C GLN A 248 19.11 -4.27 -17.48
N PHE A 249 18.30 -3.75 -16.57
CA PHE A 249 17.03 -4.37 -16.22
C PHE A 249 16.08 -4.43 -17.41
N ASP A 250 15.94 -3.34 -18.16
CA ASP A 250 15.11 -3.28 -19.37
C ASP A 250 15.56 -4.29 -20.43
N GLU A 251 16.87 -4.44 -20.61
CA GLU A 251 17.44 -5.44 -21.52
C GLU A 251 17.09 -6.88 -21.05
N TYR A 252 17.26 -7.17 -19.75
CA TYR A 252 16.90 -8.47 -19.20
C TYR A 252 15.39 -8.73 -19.34
N PHE A 253 14.56 -7.75 -19.04
CA PHE A 253 13.12 -7.87 -19.19
C PHE A 253 12.71 -8.21 -20.64
N LYS A 254 13.30 -7.53 -21.62
CA LYS A 254 13.06 -7.79 -23.05
C LYS A 254 13.44 -9.22 -23.43
N GLN A 255 14.61 -9.70 -22.97
CA GLN A 255 15.07 -11.06 -23.26
C GLN A 255 14.20 -12.12 -22.59
N ALA A 256 13.84 -11.92 -21.32
CA ALA A 256 12.96 -12.83 -20.60
C ALA A 256 11.57 -12.91 -21.25
N LYS A 257 11.01 -11.76 -21.65
CA LYS A 257 9.72 -11.71 -22.34
C LYS A 257 9.77 -12.47 -23.65
N GLU A 258 10.78 -12.20 -24.48
CA GLU A 258 10.95 -12.89 -25.77
C GLU A 258 11.07 -14.41 -25.58
N PHE A 259 11.78 -14.84 -24.54
CA PHE A 259 11.93 -16.26 -24.19
C PHE A 259 10.59 -16.88 -23.79
N VAL A 260 9.88 -16.25 -22.88
CA VAL A 260 8.57 -16.74 -22.39
C VAL A 260 7.57 -16.83 -23.53
N ASP A 261 7.49 -15.80 -24.37
CA ASP A 261 6.59 -15.75 -25.54
C ASP A 261 6.88 -16.91 -26.50
N GLU A 262 8.16 -17.25 -26.74
CA GLU A 262 8.54 -18.37 -27.59
C GLU A 262 8.21 -19.73 -26.98
N MET A 263 8.51 -19.91 -25.71
CA MET A 263 8.14 -21.17 -25.02
C MET A 263 6.62 -21.35 -25.00
N GLN A 264 5.85 -20.28 -24.82
CA GLN A 264 4.39 -20.32 -24.90
C GLN A 264 3.93 -20.77 -26.29
N LYS A 265 4.44 -20.16 -27.39
CA LYS A 265 4.12 -20.58 -28.76
C LYS A 265 4.38 -22.07 -28.98
N PHE A 266 5.53 -22.54 -28.53
CA PHE A 266 5.88 -23.97 -28.62
C PHE A 266 4.89 -24.83 -27.85
N ILE A 267 4.52 -24.47 -26.63
CA ILE A 267 3.58 -25.21 -25.79
C ILE A 267 2.18 -25.25 -26.43
N GLU A 268 1.73 -24.15 -27.03
CA GLU A 268 0.43 -24.04 -27.71
C GLU A 268 0.41 -24.73 -29.10
N GLY A 269 1.57 -25.13 -29.64
CA GLY A 269 1.68 -25.74 -30.96
C GLY A 269 1.52 -24.74 -32.12
N ARG A 270 1.72 -23.45 -31.83
CA ARG A 270 1.73 -22.36 -32.81
C ARG A 270 3.15 -22.20 -33.36
N ASN A 271 3.57 -23.09 -34.25
CA ASN A 271 4.79 -22.90 -35.06
C ASN A 271 4.40 -22.06 -36.27
N ASP A 272 4.88 -20.80 -36.34
CA ASP A 272 4.89 -19.98 -37.55
C ASP A 272 5.98 -20.47 -38.49
#